data_8feeb81cb4bc615262040136db792852
#
_entry.id   8feeb81cb4bc615262040136db792852
#
_cell.length_a   1.000
_cell.length_b   1.000
_cell.length_c   1.000
_cell.angle_alpha   90.00
_cell.angle_beta   90.00
_cell.angle_gamma   90.00
#
_symmetry.space_group_name_H-M   'P 1'
#
loop_
_entity.id
_entity.type
_entity.pdbx_description
1 polymer ?
#
loop_
_entity_poly.entity_id
_entity_poly.type
_entity_poly.pdbx_seq_one_letter_code
_entity_poly.pdbx_strand_id
1 'polypeptide(L)'
;MQTLGAYPMVRMRRMRHDDFSRRLMRENVVTPNDLILPVFVMEGKARREPVPSMPGVDRLTIDELLKVAGECVELGIPMIALFPHIEDALKTPDGREAANPDGLIPRSVKALKAAYPQLGVMCDVALDPYTTHGQDGLIDETGYILND
;
A
#
# COMPACT_ATOMS: atom_id res chain seq x y z
N MET A 1 9.77 -8.00 -48.98
CA MET A 1 8.71 -7.75 -47.98
C MET A 1 8.79 -6.29 -47.60
N GLN A 2 7.85 -5.44 -47.96
CA GLN A 2 7.87 -4.03 -47.59
C GLN A 2 7.53 -3.92 -46.11
N THR A 3 8.39 -3.31 -45.32
CA THR A 3 8.10 -2.98 -43.92
C THR A 3 7.02 -1.89 -43.92
N LEU A 4 5.90 -2.14 -43.24
CA LEU A 4 4.75 -1.24 -43.13
C LEU A 4 5.03 0.05 -42.33
N GLY A 5 6.29 0.39 -42.07
CA GLY A 5 6.72 1.50 -41.25
C GLY A 5 7.00 1.09 -39.80
N ALA A 6 7.63 2.00 -39.04
CA ALA A 6 8.05 1.76 -37.66
C ALA A 6 7.30 2.69 -36.70
N TYR A 7 7.10 2.24 -35.46
CA TYR A 7 6.65 3.11 -34.37
C TYR A 7 7.70 4.22 -34.13
N PRO A 8 7.31 5.47 -33.86
CA PRO A 8 5.93 5.97 -33.62
C PRO A 8 5.20 6.49 -34.86
N MET A 9 5.82 6.46 -36.04
CA MET A 9 5.24 7.02 -37.28
C MET A 9 4.02 6.20 -37.75
N VAL A 10 4.06 4.90 -37.57
CA VAL A 10 2.94 3.99 -37.84
C VAL A 10 2.46 3.37 -36.55
N ARG A 11 1.18 3.54 -36.24
CA ARG A 11 0.52 2.98 -35.06
C ARG A 11 -0.64 2.10 -35.48
N MET A 12 -0.48 0.79 -35.34
CA MET A 12 -1.52 -0.19 -35.65
C MET A 12 -2.65 -0.13 -34.62
N ARG A 13 -3.81 0.42 -34.98
CA ARG A 13 -4.94 0.63 -34.05
C ARG A 13 -6.19 -0.16 -34.39
N ARG A 14 -6.25 -0.84 -35.55
CA ARG A 14 -7.44 -1.56 -35.99
C ARG A 14 -7.94 -2.56 -34.95
N MET A 15 -7.04 -3.34 -34.35
CA MET A 15 -7.38 -4.36 -33.34
C MET A 15 -7.69 -3.76 -31.96
N ARG A 16 -7.52 -2.44 -31.79
CA ARG A 16 -7.84 -1.72 -30.55
C ARG A 16 -9.13 -0.90 -30.63
N HIS A 17 -9.75 -0.82 -31.82
CA HIS A 17 -10.91 0.04 -32.07
C HIS A 17 -12.14 -0.49 -31.34
N ASP A 18 -12.51 -1.75 -31.57
CA ASP A 18 -13.73 -2.34 -31.06
C ASP A 18 -13.51 -3.21 -29.83
N ASP A 19 -14.55 -3.35 -29.00
CA ASP A 19 -14.47 -4.15 -27.77
C ASP A 19 -14.18 -5.61 -28.06
N PHE A 20 -14.86 -6.21 -29.05
CA PHE A 20 -14.63 -7.62 -29.41
C PHE A 20 -13.19 -7.89 -29.85
N SER A 21 -12.59 -6.99 -30.62
CA SER A 21 -11.22 -7.16 -31.07
C SER A 21 -10.21 -6.99 -29.93
N ARG A 22 -10.44 -6.03 -29.02
CA ARG A 22 -9.63 -5.88 -27.79
C ARG A 22 -9.71 -7.13 -26.92
N ARG A 23 -10.90 -7.70 -26.72
CA ARG A 23 -11.08 -8.95 -25.95
C ARG A 23 -10.37 -10.13 -26.59
N LEU A 24 -10.46 -10.26 -27.91
CA LEU A 24 -9.81 -11.34 -28.67
C LEU A 24 -8.29 -11.27 -28.59
N MET A 25 -7.72 -10.05 -28.64
CA MET A 25 -6.27 -9.81 -28.65
C MET A 25 -5.66 -9.61 -27.27
N ARG A 26 -6.46 -9.71 -26.21
CA ARG A 26 -5.99 -9.53 -24.83
C ARG A 26 -5.05 -10.67 -24.42
N GLU A 27 -3.81 -10.33 -24.08
CA GLU A 27 -2.79 -11.28 -23.59
C GLU A 27 -2.90 -11.49 -22.08
N ASN A 28 -3.33 -10.44 -21.34
CA ASN A 28 -3.44 -10.48 -19.89
C ASN A 28 -4.87 -10.14 -19.44
N VAL A 29 -5.30 -10.77 -18.37
CA VAL A 29 -6.57 -10.48 -17.68
C VAL A 29 -6.24 -10.08 -16.25
N VAL A 30 -6.72 -8.89 -15.84
CA VAL A 30 -6.62 -8.46 -14.43
C VAL A 30 -7.81 -9.00 -13.68
N THR A 31 -7.54 -9.67 -12.58
CA THR A 31 -8.53 -10.23 -11.66
C THR A 31 -8.29 -9.71 -10.24
N PRO A 32 -9.21 -9.91 -9.29
CA PRO A 32 -8.93 -9.59 -7.88
C PRO A 32 -7.64 -10.23 -7.34
N ASN A 33 -7.25 -11.41 -7.86
CA ASN A 33 -6.03 -12.11 -7.44
C ASN A 33 -4.72 -11.37 -7.79
N ASP A 34 -4.79 -10.38 -8.66
CA ASP A 34 -3.66 -9.55 -9.07
C ASP A 34 -3.55 -8.26 -8.24
N LEU A 35 -4.43 -8.08 -7.24
CA LEU A 35 -4.54 -6.84 -6.49
C LEU A 35 -3.99 -6.98 -5.07
N ILE A 36 -3.34 -5.92 -4.59
CA ILE A 36 -2.97 -5.70 -3.19
C ILE A 36 -3.58 -4.37 -2.78
N LEU A 37 -4.37 -4.33 -1.71
CA LEU A 37 -4.95 -3.09 -1.22
C LEU A 37 -4.01 -2.40 -0.23
N PRO A 38 -3.43 -1.22 -0.55
CA PRO A 38 -2.68 -0.43 0.42
C PRO A 38 -3.63 0.29 1.38
N VAL A 39 -3.31 0.31 2.67
CA VAL A 39 -4.11 0.95 3.72
C VAL A 39 -3.22 1.71 4.69
N PHE A 40 -3.61 2.94 5.01
CA PHE A 40 -3.00 3.68 6.10
C PHE A 40 -3.68 3.34 7.43
N VAL A 41 -2.87 3.01 8.45
CA VAL A 41 -3.36 2.65 9.78
C VAL A 41 -2.92 3.72 10.78
N MET A 42 -3.83 4.09 11.69
CA MET A 42 -3.56 5.07 12.75
C MET A 42 -4.07 4.59 14.12
N GLU A 43 -3.61 5.23 15.16
CA GLU A 43 -4.10 5.01 16.52
C GLU A 43 -5.52 5.56 16.72
N GLY A 44 -6.21 5.00 17.70
CA GLY A 44 -7.54 5.43 18.09
C GLY A 44 -8.60 4.34 18.01
N LYS A 45 -9.87 4.76 17.97
CA LYS A 45 -11.03 3.88 17.91
C LYS A 45 -12.14 4.53 17.10
N ALA A 46 -12.77 3.75 16.23
CA ALA A 46 -13.94 4.13 15.41
C ALA A 46 -13.71 5.45 14.63
N ARG A 47 -12.51 5.59 14.03
CA ARG A 47 -12.15 6.77 13.25
C ARG A 47 -11.66 6.41 11.87
N ARG A 48 -12.11 7.24 10.89
CA ARG A 48 -11.55 7.36 9.55
C ARG A 48 -11.13 8.81 9.35
N GLU A 49 -9.94 9.04 8.87
CA GLU A 49 -9.41 10.36 8.64
C GLU A 49 -8.95 10.49 7.20
N PRO A 50 -9.59 11.35 6.39
CA PRO A 50 -9.22 11.52 5.00
C PRO A 50 -7.78 11.97 4.84
N VAL A 51 -7.07 11.44 3.84
CA VAL A 51 -5.75 11.92 3.42
C VAL A 51 -5.95 13.02 2.39
N PRO A 52 -5.68 14.31 2.71
CA PRO A 52 -6.04 15.44 1.84
C PRO A 52 -5.43 15.37 0.44
N SER A 53 -4.21 14.82 0.32
CA SER A 53 -3.49 14.65 -0.95
C SER A 53 -3.93 13.43 -1.76
N MET A 54 -4.78 12.54 -1.19
CA MET A 54 -5.21 11.29 -1.80
C MET A 54 -6.73 11.16 -1.72
N PRO A 55 -7.50 11.79 -2.61
CA PRO A 55 -8.96 11.75 -2.58
C PRO A 55 -9.51 10.32 -2.56
N GLY A 56 -10.40 10.03 -1.60
CA GLY A 56 -10.99 8.69 -1.43
C GLY A 56 -10.14 7.71 -0.60
N VAL A 57 -9.00 8.16 -0.08
CA VAL A 57 -8.14 7.36 0.81
C VAL A 57 -8.21 7.91 2.23
N ASP A 58 -8.42 7.02 3.19
CA ASP A 58 -8.50 7.35 4.62
C ASP A 58 -7.39 6.66 5.41
N ARG A 59 -6.97 7.29 6.51
CA ARG A 59 -6.28 6.61 7.61
C ARG A 59 -7.34 5.94 8.47
N LEU A 60 -7.09 4.70 8.86
CA LEU A 60 -8.06 3.85 9.55
C LEU A 60 -7.55 3.44 10.93
N THR A 61 -8.39 3.50 11.94
CA THR A 61 -8.14 2.79 13.20
C THR A 61 -8.28 1.28 13.01
N ILE A 62 -7.73 0.46 13.91
CA ILE A 62 -7.69 -1.02 13.74
C ILE A 62 -9.10 -1.61 13.56
N ASP A 63 -10.09 -1.12 14.26
CA ASP A 63 -11.48 -1.56 14.13
C ASP A 63 -12.09 -1.22 12.76
N GLU A 64 -11.74 -0.08 12.18
CA GLU A 64 -12.14 0.30 10.82
C GLU A 64 -11.34 -0.46 9.75
N LEU A 65 -10.06 -0.75 9.99
CA LEU A 65 -9.24 -1.62 9.17
C LEU A 65 -9.85 -3.02 9.02
N LEU A 66 -10.39 -3.59 10.11
CA LEU A 66 -11.06 -4.90 10.07
C LEU A 66 -12.29 -4.91 9.16
N LYS A 67 -13.04 -3.81 9.06
CA LYS A 67 -14.17 -3.69 8.13
C LYS A 67 -13.68 -3.72 6.68
N VAL A 68 -12.65 -2.92 6.37
CA VAL A 68 -12.04 -2.91 5.03
C VAL A 68 -11.42 -4.26 4.66
N ALA A 69 -10.82 -4.95 5.62
CA ALA A 69 -10.31 -6.31 5.41
C ALA A 69 -11.43 -7.31 5.09
N GLY A 70 -12.60 -7.17 5.72
CA GLY A 70 -13.80 -7.95 5.36
C GLY A 70 -14.25 -7.70 3.92
N GLU A 71 -14.29 -6.43 3.49
CA GLU A 71 -14.60 -6.06 2.11
C GLU A 71 -13.58 -6.65 1.11
N CYS A 72 -12.28 -6.65 1.46
CA CYS A 72 -11.24 -7.32 0.64
C CYS A 72 -11.53 -8.80 0.44
N VAL A 73 -11.87 -9.51 1.52
CA VAL A 73 -12.19 -10.94 1.46
C VAL A 73 -13.43 -11.19 0.59
N GLU A 74 -14.50 -10.38 0.75
CA GLU A 74 -15.72 -10.49 -0.04
C GLU A 74 -15.49 -10.22 -1.54
N LEU A 75 -14.60 -9.27 -1.87
CA LEU A 75 -14.21 -8.93 -3.23
C LEU A 75 -13.18 -9.89 -3.85
N GLY A 76 -12.65 -10.84 -3.06
CA GLY A 76 -11.63 -11.79 -3.50
C GLY A 76 -10.23 -11.18 -3.66
N ILE A 77 -9.95 -10.04 -3.03
CA ILE A 77 -8.61 -9.43 -2.99
C ILE A 77 -7.76 -10.23 -1.99
N PRO A 78 -6.64 -10.84 -2.41
CA PRO A 78 -5.92 -11.81 -1.58
C PRO A 78 -5.04 -11.18 -0.50
N MET A 79 -4.69 -9.90 -0.62
CA MET A 79 -3.67 -9.27 0.23
C MET A 79 -3.96 -7.80 0.51
N ILE A 80 -3.62 -7.38 1.73
CA ILE A 80 -3.64 -5.99 2.19
C ILE A 80 -2.22 -5.56 2.58
N ALA A 81 -1.82 -4.34 2.22
CA ALA A 81 -0.53 -3.76 2.59
C ALA A 81 -0.72 -2.64 3.62
N LEU A 82 -0.04 -2.72 4.75
CA LEU A 82 -0.20 -1.79 5.88
C LEU A 82 0.88 -0.71 5.88
N PHE A 83 0.46 0.54 5.97
CA PHE A 83 1.32 1.71 6.12
C PHE A 83 0.94 2.47 7.40
N PRO A 84 1.84 2.58 8.39
CA PRO A 84 1.50 3.22 9.65
C PRO A 84 1.51 4.75 9.55
N HIS A 85 0.55 5.38 10.22
CA HIS A 85 0.62 6.79 10.57
C HIS A 85 0.94 6.88 12.07
N ILE A 86 2.20 7.19 12.38
CA ILE A 86 2.71 7.26 13.74
C ILE A 86 2.56 8.69 14.26
N GLU A 87 2.04 8.83 15.48
CA GLU A 87 1.95 10.12 16.15
C GLU A 87 3.34 10.72 16.38
N ASP A 88 3.48 12.02 16.19
CA ASP A 88 4.78 12.71 16.31
C ASP A 88 5.45 12.52 17.68
N ALA A 89 4.67 12.35 18.74
CA ALA A 89 5.17 12.10 20.09
C ALA A 89 5.91 10.74 20.23
N LEU A 90 5.66 9.78 19.32
CA LEU A 90 6.29 8.46 19.31
C LEU A 90 7.49 8.39 18.37
N LYS A 91 7.67 9.40 17.52
CA LYS A 91 8.79 9.44 16.59
C LYS A 91 10.08 9.83 17.32
N THR A 92 11.17 9.21 16.94
CA THR A 92 12.51 9.47 17.49
C THR A 92 13.54 9.55 16.36
N PRO A 93 14.73 10.16 16.57
CA PRO A 93 15.74 10.20 15.54
C PRO A 93 16.23 8.81 15.06
N ASP A 94 16.11 7.80 15.91
CA ASP A 94 16.52 6.42 15.64
C ASP A 94 15.34 5.49 15.28
N GLY A 95 14.12 6.01 15.20
CA GLY A 95 12.95 5.24 14.81
C GLY A 95 12.61 4.06 15.73
N ARG A 96 12.95 4.12 17.03
CA ARG A 96 12.85 2.99 17.97
C ARG A 96 11.45 2.40 18.12
N GLU A 97 10.39 3.17 17.85
CA GLU A 97 9.01 2.67 17.87
C GLU A 97 8.78 1.56 16.80
N ALA A 98 9.58 1.53 15.73
CA ALA A 98 9.51 0.46 14.74
C ALA A 98 9.80 -0.93 15.32
N ALA A 99 10.60 -1.01 16.39
CA ALA A 99 10.95 -2.25 17.09
C ALA A 99 9.98 -2.60 18.25
N ASN A 100 8.94 -1.79 18.48
CA ASN A 100 7.98 -2.02 19.55
C ASN A 100 7.05 -3.20 19.20
N PRO A 101 7.11 -4.35 19.93
CA PRO A 101 6.28 -5.51 19.62
C PRO A 101 4.77 -5.28 19.87
N ASP A 102 4.43 -4.25 20.64
CA ASP A 102 3.07 -3.83 20.93
C ASP A 102 2.68 -2.54 20.19
N GLY A 103 3.51 -2.12 19.25
CA GLY A 103 3.26 -0.97 18.36
C GLY A 103 2.05 -1.16 17.45
N LEU A 104 1.72 -0.11 16.70
CA LEU A 104 0.52 -0.06 15.86
C LEU A 104 0.49 -1.20 14.83
N ILE A 105 1.58 -1.43 14.10
CA ILE A 105 1.63 -2.46 13.04
C ILE A 105 1.54 -3.87 13.61
N PRO A 106 2.33 -4.31 14.63
CA PRO A 106 2.17 -5.63 15.22
C PRO A 106 0.76 -5.91 15.74
N ARG A 107 0.11 -4.92 16.37
CA ARG A 107 -1.29 -5.05 16.84
C ARG A 107 -2.27 -5.18 15.68
N SER A 108 -2.09 -4.40 14.61
CA SER A 108 -2.91 -4.47 13.40
C SER A 108 -2.82 -5.83 12.73
N VAL A 109 -1.59 -6.38 12.60
CA VAL A 109 -1.36 -7.73 12.03
C VAL A 109 -2.03 -8.81 12.88
N LYS A 110 -1.85 -8.76 14.22
CA LYS A 110 -2.51 -9.71 15.15
C LYS A 110 -4.03 -9.68 14.99
N ALA A 111 -4.64 -8.47 14.92
CA ALA A 111 -6.07 -8.29 14.75
C ALA A 111 -6.57 -8.83 13.40
N LEU A 112 -5.88 -8.50 12.31
CA LEU A 112 -6.20 -9.00 10.97
C LEU A 112 -6.14 -10.52 10.89
N LYS A 113 -5.05 -11.12 11.40
CA LYS A 113 -4.87 -12.58 11.37
C LYS A 113 -5.84 -13.34 12.29
N ALA A 114 -6.30 -12.71 13.36
CA ALA A 114 -7.34 -13.28 14.21
C ALA A 114 -8.71 -13.27 13.53
N ALA A 115 -9.07 -12.19 12.81
CA ALA A 115 -10.36 -12.03 12.14
C ALA A 115 -10.41 -12.71 10.77
N TYR A 116 -9.33 -12.61 9.99
CA TYR A 116 -9.24 -13.08 8.60
C TYR A 116 -7.92 -13.84 8.37
N PRO A 117 -7.78 -15.06 8.88
CA PRO A 117 -6.53 -15.84 8.79
C PRO A 117 -6.09 -16.12 7.35
N GLN A 118 -7.03 -16.18 6.40
CA GLN A 118 -6.78 -16.42 4.98
C GLN A 118 -6.26 -15.19 4.23
N LEU A 119 -6.50 -13.95 4.76
CA LEU A 119 -6.06 -12.72 4.08
C LEU A 119 -4.54 -12.56 4.23
N GLY A 120 -3.84 -12.35 3.11
CA GLY A 120 -2.43 -12.00 3.11
C GLY A 120 -2.21 -10.61 3.73
N VAL A 121 -1.16 -10.47 4.53
CA VAL A 121 -0.78 -9.17 5.11
C VAL A 121 0.66 -8.89 4.75
N MET A 122 0.88 -7.75 4.09
CA MET A 122 2.19 -7.20 3.77
C MET A 122 2.44 -6.01 4.70
N CYS A 123 3.65 -5.91 5.24
CA CYS A 123 4.09 -4.75 6.00
C CYS A 123 5.31 -4.15 5.32
N ASP A 124 5.39 -2.83 5.32
CA ASP A 124 6.58 -2.11 4.95
C ASP A 124 7.58 -2.14 6.13
N VAL A 125 8.85 -2.41 5.83
CA VAL A 125 9.94 -2.44 6.81
C VAL A 125 10.75 -1.14 6.77
N ALA A 126 10.11 -0.05 6.36
CA ALA A 126 10.67 1.29 6.31
C ALA A 126 10.74 1.93 7.72
N LEU A 127 11.71 2.81 7.95
CA LEU A 127 11.88 3.54 9.21
C LEU A 127 11.33 4.97 9.16
N ASP A 128 11.13 5.54 7.96
CA ASP A 128 10.66 6.91 7.76
C ASP A 128 9.39 7.27 8.55
N PRO A 129 8.37 6.36 8.70
CA PRO A 129 7.19 6.68 9.51
C PRO A 129 7.48 6.88 10.99
N TYR A 130 8.61 6.34 11.48
CA TYR A 130 8.98 6.30 12.90
C TYR A 130 10.08 7.31 13.27
N THR A 131 10.73 7.91 12.27
CA THR A 131 11.79 8.90 12.51
C THR A 131 11.27 10.33 12.54
N THR A 132 11.87 11.19 13.37
CA THR A 132 11.50 12.62 13.46
C THR A 132 11.88 13.41 12.21
N HIS A 133 12.83 12.93 11.43
CA HIS A 133 13.35 13.59 10.23
C HIS A 133 12.81 12.96 8.92
N GLY A 134 12.02 11.85 9.01
CA GLY A 134 11.38 11.22 7.84
C GLY A 134 12.35 10.49 6.91
N GLN A 135 13.48 10.02 7.40
CA GLN A 135 14.45 9.21 6.65
C GLN A 135 14.50 7.78 7.19
N ASP A 136 14.95 6.83 6.34
CA ASP A 136 15.02 5.40 6.65
C ASP A 136 16.30 4.98 7.40
N GLY A 137 17.05 5.90 7.92
CA GLY A 137 18.28 5.62 8.65
C GLY A 137 18.64 6.74 9.61
N LEU A 138 19.75 6.58 10.33
CA LEU A 138 20.32 7.66 11.13
C LEU A 138 20.86 8.78 10.23
N ILE A 139 20.77 10.01 10.71
CA ILE A 139 21.32 11.18 10.03
C ILE A 139 22.42 11.81 10.89
N ASP A 140 23.40 12.46 10.24
CA ASP A 140 24.40 13.30 10.90
C ASP A 140 23.85 14.73 11.16
N GLU A 141 24.70 15.59 11.73
CA GLU A 141 24.36 16.98 12.04
C GLU A 141 24.05 17.83 10.80
N THR A 142 24.45 17.39 9.61
CA THR A 142 24.15 18.04 8.32
C THR A 142 22.86 17.55 7.67
N GLY A 143 22.24 16.51 8.21
CA GLY A 143 21.08 15.83 7.64
C GLY A 143 21.42 14.76 6.62
N TYR A 144 22.69 14.37 6.50
CA TYR A 144 23.14 13.28 5.62
C TYR A 144 22.82 11.91 6.27
N ILE A 145 22.25 11.00 5.47
CA ILE A 145 21.94 9.64 5.93
C ILE A 145 23.24 8.82 6.05
N LEU A 146 23.46 8.26 7.24
CA LEU A 146 24.61 7.41 7.52
C LEU A 146 24.34 6.01 6.96
N ASN A 147 25.06 5.63 5.91
CA ASN A 147 24.89 4.34 5.22
C ASN A 147 26.05 3.35 5.50
N ASP A 148 26.99 3.70 6.39
CA ASP A 148 28.20 2.94 6.72
C ASP A 148 28.07 2.16 8.04
#